data_0f3c6f44a0e6eb83bf7ee1730b006d59
#
_entry.id   0f3c6f44a0e6eb83bf7ee1730b006d59
#
_cell.length_a   1.000
_cell.length_b   1.000
_cell.length_c   1.000
_cell.angle_alpha   90.00
_cell.angle_beta   90.00
_cell.angle_gamma   90.00
#
_symmetry.space_group_name_H-M   'P 1'
#
loop_
_entity.id
_entity.type
_entity.pdbx_description
1 polymer ?
#
loop_
_entity_poly.entity_id
_entity_poly.type
_entity_poly.pdbx_seq_one_letter_code
_entity_poly.pdbx_strand_id
1 'polypeptide(L)'
;AAIGGSTLILITTLLLAVVYRKRSSSSKLHLMNSTSSKVEKFLEDYTHQMPTRYSYPELKKITNNFADKLGEGGFGVVYKGKLARGNLVAVKILDQSRHSESQFMNEVATLGTIHHFHLVRLLGYSFEGFRSALLYEYMANGSLEKFIFVEGDVLGWEQLYSIALGAARGIAYLHDECNRRIIHFDIKPHNILLDADFTPKVADFGLAKLWGKGSDHISITATRGTPGYVAPELWSRNLGPVTDKSDVYSFGMLLLEMAGRRRNIDVRASRSSQLYFPEWAFKLIEKGELETRLKERGSTEMGSEDEEKVRRMTKVGLWCIQYNSNDRPSMSRVVQMLEGNGDDVTNPPMPFNSTPSPGSTIAIFYRRLFVDGLTGS
;
A
#
# COMPACT_ATOMS: atom_id res chain seq x y z
N ALA A 1 -8.11 -27.30 61.40
CA ALA A 1 -9.18 -26.83 60.51
C ALA A 1 -8.68 -25.88 59.37
N ALA A 2 -7.48 -25.34 59.42
CA ALA A 2 -6.97 -24.38 58.42
C ALA A 2 -6.38 -25.00 57.14
N ILE A 3 -5.99 -26.29 57.15
CA ILE A 3 -5.34 -26.94 56.00
C ILE A 3 -6.36 -27.40 54.93
N GLY A 4 -7.60 -27.68 55.29
CA GLY A 4 -8.65 -28.12 54.34
C GLY A 4 -9.23 -27.02 53.43
N GLY A 5 -9.16 -25.74 53.88
CA GLY A 5 -9.67 -24.62 53.08
C GLY A 5 -8.77 -24.25 51.88
N SER A 6 -7.47 -24.32 52.09
CA SER A 6 -6.49 -23.95 51.04
C SER A 6 -6.47 -24.98 49.88
N THR A 7 -6.63 -26.26 50.18
CA THR A 7 -6.68 -27.33 49.16
C THR A 7 -7.95 -27.28 48.33
N LEU A 8 -9.08 -26.95 48.96
CA LEU A 8 -10.35 -26.81 48.24
C LEU A 8 -10.35 -25.62 47.28
N ILE A 9 -9.77 -24.48 47.69
CA ILE A 9 -9.61 -23.29 46.83
C ILE A 9 -8.68 -23.60 45.62
N LEU A 10 -7.59 -24.33 45.83
CA LEU A 10 -6.67 -24.73 44.77
C LEU A 10 -7.34 -25.67 43.76
N ILE A 11 -8.14 -26.62 44.22
CA ILE A 11 -8.88 -27.56 43.33
C ILE A 11 -9.94 -26.79 42.54
N THR A 12 -10.68 -25.87 43.16
CA THR A 12 -11.72 -25.08 42.48
C THR A 12 -11.13 -24.11 41.44
N THR A 13 -9.98 -23.47 41.71
CA THR A 13 -9.28 -22.61 40.74
C THR A 13 -8.71 -23.43 39.58
N LEU A 14 -8.18 -24.63 39.85
CA LEU A 14 -7.70 -25.51 38.80
C LEU A 14 -8.84 -26.03 37.89
N LEU A 15 -9.96 -26.41 38.46
CA LEU A 15 -11.17 -26.81 37.74
C LEU A 15 -11.72 -25.65 36.89
N LEU A 16 -11.80 -24.44 37.43
CA LEU A 16 -12.21 -23.25 36.72
C LEU A 16 -11.25 -22.93 35.54
N ALA A 17 -9.95 -23.05 35.76
CA ALA A 17 -8.96 -22.87 34.70
C ALA A 17 -9.07 -23.92 33.59
N VAL A 18 -9.33 -25.19 33.93
CA VAL A 18 -9.56 -26.25 32.94
C VAL A 18 -10.86 -26.04 32.16
N VAL A 19 -11.95 -25.65 32.82
CA VAL A 19 -13.24 -25.33 32.17
C VAL A 19 -13.09 -24.11 31.28
N TYR A 20 -12.39 -23.06 31.75
CA TYR A 20 -12.12 -21.87 30.95
C TYR A 20 -11.27 -22.18 29.69
N ARG A 21 -10.18 -22.97 29.85
CA ARG A 21 -9.38 -23.44 28.71
C ARG A 21 -10.21 -24.28 27.73
N LYS A 22 -11.06 -25.19 28.22
CA LYS A 22 -11.90 -26.03 27.37
C LYS A 22 -12.96 -25.22 26.63
N ARG A 23 -13.56 -24.22 27.29
CA ARG A 23 -14.52 -23.28 26.68
C ARG A 23 -13.85 -22.36 25.64
N SER A 24 -12.65 -21.84 25.95
CA SER A 24 -11.86 -21.03 25.03
C SER A 24 -11.40 -21.84 23.81
N SER A 25 -11.00 -23.12 23.99
CA SER A 25 -10.65 -23.99 22.87
C SER A 25 -11.84 -24.35 22.00
N SER A 26 -13.01 -24.61 22.60
CA SER A 26 -14.25 -24.91 21.87
C SER A 26 -14.76 -23.72 21.07
N SER A 27 -14.72 -22.51 21.65
CA SER A 27 -15.11 -21.28 20.93
C SER A 27 -14.13 -20.95 19.80
N LYS A 28 -12.83 -21.18 20.00
CA LYS A 28 -11.83 -21.06 18.92
C LYS A 28 -12.10 -22.05 17.80
N LEU A 29 -12.35 -23.31 18.13
CA LEU A 29 -12.63 -24.38 17.15
C LEU A 29 -13.92 -24.09 16.35
N HIS A 30 -14.98 -23.60 17.00
CA HIS A 30 -16.24 -23.25 16.34
C HIS A 30 -16.09 -22.04 15.42
N LEU A 31 -15.36 -21.00 15.87
CA LEU A 31 -15.04 -19.85 15.04
C LEU A 31 -14.20 -20.25 13.82
N MET A 32 -13.23 -21.12 14.02
CA MET A 32 -12.36 -21.66 12.99
C MET A 32 -13.10 -22.44 11.91
N ASN A 33 -14.01 -23.33 12.31
CA ASN A 33 -14.81 -24.09 11.35
C ASN A 33 -15.74 -23.20 10.54
N SER A 34 -16.31 -22.14 11.15
CA SER A 34 -17.16 -21.17 10.44
C SER A 34 -16.38 -20.33 9.44
N THR A 35 -15.13 -20.00 9.75
CA THR A 35 -14.26 -19.20 8.92
C THR A 35 -13.70 -19.98 7.75
N SER A 36 -13.18 -21.20 8.02
CA SER A 36 -12.73 -22.11 6.96
C SER A 36 -13.84 -22.39 5.96
N SER A 37 -15.09 -22.59 6.43
CA SER A 37 -16.25 -22.78 5.57
C SER A 37 -16.57 -21.56 4.70
N LYS A 38 -16.39 -20.33 5.20
CA LYS A 38 -16.61 -19.10 4.40
C LYS A 38 -15.59 -18.92 3.29
N VAL A 39 -14.32 -19.16 3.59
CA VAL A 39 -13.24 -19.05 2.60
C VAL A 39 -13.37 -20.15 1.55
N GLU A 40 -13.64 -21.41 1.95
CA GLU A 40 -13.83 -22.50 0.99
C GLU A 40 -15.04 -22.23 0.08
N LYS A 41 -16.17 -21.78 0.61
CA LYS A 41 -17.33 -21.38 -0.20
C LYS A 41 -16.99 -20.24 -1.17
N PHE A 42 -16.26 -19.24 -0.72
CA PHE A 42 -15.78 -18.16 -1.59
C PHE A 42 -14.89 -18.71 -2.72
N LEU A 43 -13.99 -19.65 -2.43
CA LEU A 43 -13.11 -20.27 -3.42
C LEU A 43 -13.92 -21.14 -4.42
N GLU A 44 -14.96 -21.84 -3.97
CA GLU A 44 -15.87 -22.61 -4.83
C GLU A 44 -16.63 -21.72 -5.81
N ASP A 45 -17.13 -20.57 -5.37
CA ASP A 45 -17.87 -19.61 -6.21
C ASP A 45 -17.01 -19.01 -7.34
N TYR A 46 -15.67 -19.01 -7.21
CA TYR A 46 -14.71 -18.44 -8.17
C TYR A 46 -13.94 -19.47 -9.01
N THR A 47 -14.24 -20.77 -8.92
CA THR A 47 -13.42 -21.90 -9.44
C THR A 47 -13.03 -21.80 -10.93
N HIS A 48 -13.78 -21.10 -11.78
CA HIS A 48 -13.53 -21.05 -13.23
C HIS A 48 -12.47 -20.04 -13.67
N GLN A 49 -11.99 -19.17 -12.77
CA GLN A 49 -11.02 -18.10 -13.08
C GLN A 49 -9.84 -18.04 -12.07
N MET A 50 -9.74 -19.04 -11.19
CA MET A 50 -8.80 -19.00 -10.07
C MET A 50 -7.36 -19.32 -10.48
N PRO A 51 -6.38 -18.65 -9.83
CA PRO A 51 -4.99 -19.08 -9.82
C PRO A 51 -4.85 -20.51 -9.28
N THR A 52 -3.72 -21.16 -9.56
CA THR A 52 -3.47 -22.54 -9.13
C THR A 52 -3.50 -22.70 -7.61
N ARG A 53 -4.24 -23.68 -7.10
CA ARG A 53 -4.23 -24.03 -5.67
C ARG A 53 -3.02 -24.93 -5.37
N TYR A 54 -2.25 -24.58 -4.36
CA TYR A 54 -1.09 -25.33 -3.86
C TYR A 54 -1.36 -25.82 -2.43
N SER A 55 -0.85 -27.01 -2.10
CA SER A 55 -0.80 -27.50 -0.74
C SER A 55 0.38 -26.88 0.05
N TYR A 56 0.29 -26.86 1.36
CA TYR A 56 1.39 -26.32 2.18
C TYR A 56 2.71 -27.11 2.04
N PRO A 57 2.73 -28.46 1.89
CA PRO A 57 3.93 -29.20 1.54
C PRO A 57 4.58 -28.80 0.21
N GLU A 58 3.75 -28.48 -0.82
CA GLU A 58 4.27 -27.96 -2.09
C GLU A 58 4.91 -26.60 -1.92
N LEU A 59 4.32 -25.71 -1.11
CA LEU A 59 4.92 -24.42 -0.80
C LEU A 59 6.27 -24.57 -0.10
N LYS A 60 6.40 -25.51 0.84
CA LYS A 60 7.68 -25.83 1.47
C LYS A 60 8.73 -26.27 0.44
N LYS A 61 8.34 -27.12 -0.50
CA LYS A 61 9.22 -27.56 -1.59
C LYS A 61 9.64 -26.41 -2.49
N ILE A 62 8.68 -25.58 -2.92
CA ILE A 62 8.90 -24.41 -3.78
C ILE A 62 9.86 -23.41 -3.13
N THR A 63 9.76 -23.19 -1.81
CA THR A 63 10.57 -22.22 -1.05
C THR A 63 11.82 -22.81 -0.40
N ASN A 64 12.15 -24.06 -0.70
CA ASN A 64 13.23 -24.77 0.01
C ASN A 64 13.09 -24.65 1.54
N ASN A 65 11.90 -25.01 2.05
CA ASN A 65 11.53 -24.91 3.46
C ASN A 65 11.61 -23.48 4.02
N PHE A 66 11.18 -22.47 3.22
CA PHE A 66 11.19 -21.04 3.59
C PHE A 66 12.58 -20.48 3.89
N ALA A 67 13.60 -20.93 3.14
CA ALA A 67 15.00 -20.59 3.40
C ALA A 67 15.31 -19.10 3.09
N ASP A 68 14.85 -18.59 1.94
CA ASP A 68 15.22 -17.27 1.44
C ASP A 68 14.10 -16.25 1.74
N LYS A 69 14.22 -15.51 2.83
CA LYS A 69 13.30 -14.44 3.20
C LYS A 69 13.56 -13.19 2.35
N LEU A 70 12.54 -12.71 1.63
CA LEU A 70 12.57 -11.48 0.81
C LEU A 70 12.16 -10.24 1.61
N GLY A 71 11.23 -10.40 2.57
CA GLY A 71 10.73 -9.30 3.39
C GLY A 71 9.71 -9.78 4.41
N GLU A 72 9.37 -8.89 5.34
CA GLU A 72 8.36 -9.08 6.38
C GLU A 72 7.64 -7.76 6.60
N GLY A 73 6.35 -7.81 6.83
CA GLY A 73 5.51 -6.65 7.09
C GLY A 73 4.28 -7.02 7.91
N GLY A 74 3.42 -6.05 8.19
CA GLY A 74 2.19 -6.25 8.98
C GLY A 74 1.21 -7.27 8.41
N PHE A 75 1.45 -7.77 7.19
CA PHE A 75 0.60 -8.73 6.47
C PHE A 75 1.23 -10.11 6.32
N GLY A 76 2.41 -10.35 6.91
CA GLY A 76 3.09 -11.63 6.87
C GLY A 76 4.52 -11.57 6.34
N VAL A 77 5.06 -12.74 6.00
CA VAL A 77 6.45 -12.91 5.56
C VAL A 77 6.48 -13.41 4.13
N VAL A 78 7.35 -12.82 3.31
CA VAL A 78 7.53 -13.17 1.90
C VAL A 78 8.84 -13.94 1.72
N TYR A 79 8.76 -15.08 1.04
CA TYR A 79 9.89 -15.94 0.74
C TYR A 79 10.11 -16.09 -0.76
N LYS A 80 11.37 -16.21 -1.18
CA LYS A 80 11.71 -16.59 -2.55
C LYS A 80 11.43 -18.06 -2.78
N GLY A 81 10.89 -18.39 -3.93
CA GLY A 81 10.63 -19.76 -4.32
C GLY A 81 11.00 -20.01 -5.77
N LYS A 82 10.98 -21.28 -6.17
CA LYS A 82 11.23 -21.74 -7.55
C LYS A 82 10.26 -22.83 -7.91
N LEU A 83 9.49 -22.62 -8.97
CA LEU A 83 8.59 -23.62 -9.53
C LEU A 83 9.37 -24.73 -10.24
N ALA A 84 8.72 -25.87 -10.48
CA ALA A 84 9.34 -27.04 -11.13
C ALA A 84 9.92 -26.71 -12.54
N ARG A 85 9.33 -25.76 -13.24
CA ARG A 85 9.81 -25.27 -14.56
C ARG A 85 10.97 -24.29 -14.46
N GLY A 86 11.47 -23.99 -13.25
CA GLY A 86 12.59 -23.09 -13.04
C GLY A 86 12.21 -21.61 -12.78
N ASN A 87 10.96 -21.23 -13.00
CA ASN A 87 10.49 -19.86 -12.79
C ASN A 87 10.59 -19.47 -11.32
N LEU A 88 11.16 -18.29 -11.04
CA LEU A 88 11.20 -17.71 -9.71
C LEU A 88 9.83 -17.15 -9.32
N VAL A 89 9.48 -17.30 -8.05
CA VAL A 89 8.22 -16.82 -7.47
C VAL A 89 8.46 -16.19 -6.10
N ALA A 90 7.52 -15.36 -5.66
CA ALA A 90 7.45 -14.85 -4.28
C ALA A 90 6.27 -15.50 -3.57
N VAL A 91 6.50 -16.07 -2.41
CA VAL A 91 5.49 -16.74 -1.58
C VAL A 91 5.25 -15.94 -0.32
N LYS A 92 4.10 -15.28 -0.23
CA LYS A 92 3.67 -14.51 0.96
C LYS A 92 2.88 -15.44 1.87
N ILE A 93 3.45 -15.75 3.03
CA ILE A 93 2.75 -16.47 4.11
C ILE A 93 2.03 -15.43 4.95
N LEU A 94 0.71 -15.53 5.03
CA LEU A 94 -0.08 -14.56 5.79
C LEU A 94 -0.05 -14.88 7.28
N ASP A 95 -0.07 -13.84 8.11
CA ASP A 95 -0.10 -13.99 9.55
C ASP A 95 -1.44 -14.58 10.02
N GLN A 96 -1.47 -15.26 11.19
CA GLN A 96 -2.67 -15.94 11.72
C GLN A 96 -3.63 -14.98 12.45
N SER A 97 -3.68 -13.71 12.06
CA SER A 97 -4.60 -12.72 12.61
C SER A 97 -5.99 -12.81 11.94
N ARG A 98 -7.02 -12.34 12.65
CA ARG A 98 -8.40 -12.26 12.08
C ARG A 98 -8.49 -11.39 10.82
N HIS A 99 -7.49 -10.54 10.56
CA HIS A 99 -7.42 -9.70 9.38
C HIS A 99 -6.85 -10.43 8.16
N SER A 100 -6.11 -11.51 8.37
CA SER A 100 -5.45 -12.26 7.28
C SER A 100 -6.43 -12.93 6.32
N GLU A 101 -7.59 -13.38 6.80
CA GLU A 101 -8.62 -13.99 5.97
C GLU A 101 -9.27 -13.00 5.01
N SER A 102 -9.62 -11.81 5.52
CA SER A 102 -10.18 -10.76 4.67
C SER A 102 -9.15 -10.26 3.66
N GLN A 103 -7.88 -10.20 4.03
CA GLN A 103 -6.78 -9.87 3.12
C GLN A 103 -6.60 -10.94 2.05
N PHE A 104 -6.55 -12.21 2.45
CA PHE A 104 -6.47 -13.34 1.53
C PHE A 104 -7.61 -13.29 0.51
N MET A 105 -8.86 -13.17 0.98
CA MET A 105 -10.02 -13.09 0.09
C MET A 105 -9.97 -11.85 -0.82
N ASN A 106 -9.57 -10.68 -0.31
CA ASN A 106 -9.42 -9.47 -1.13
C ASN A 106 -8.37 -9.64 -2.22
N GLU A 107 -7.18 -10.17 -1.90
CA GLU A 107 -6.12 -10.38 -2.87
C GLU A 107 -6.51 -11.42 -3.91
N VAL A 108 -7.11 -12.55 -3.50
CA VAL A 108 -7.56 -13.58 -4.43
C VAL A 108 -8.72 -13.09 -5.30
N ALA A 109 -9.73 -12.42 -4.72
CA ALA A 109 -10.86 -11.87 -5.47
C ALA A 109 -10.44 -10.81 -6.48
N THR A 110 -9.43 -10.01 -6.14
CA THR A 110 -8.96 -8.92 -6.98
C THR A 110 -7.99 -9.44 -8.03
N LEU A 111 -6.83 -9.95 -7.61
CA LEU A 111 -5.76 -10.36 -8.52
C LEU A 111 -6.06 -11.67 -9.27
N GLY A 112 -6.97 -12.50 -8.77
CA GLY A 112 -7.38 -13.72 -9.47
C GLY A 112 -8.15 -13.46 -10.76
N THR A 113 -8.74 -12.27 -10.92
CA THR A 113 -9.64 -11.93 -12.03
C THR A 113 -9.13 -10.86 -12.97
N ILE A 114 -8.02 -10.19 -12.64
CA ILE A 114 -7.46 -9.08 -13.42
C ILE A 114 -6.03 -9.38 -13.88
N HIS A 115 -5.70 -8.88 -15.06
CA HIS A 115 -4.35 -8.99 -15.63
C HIS A 115 -3.97 -7.69 -16.31
N HIS A 116 -2.89 -7.07 -15.86
CA HIS A 116 -2.36 -5.86 -16.48
C HIS A 116 -0.84 -5.83 -16.35
N PHE A 117 -0.14 -5.24 -17.33
CA PHE A 117 1.31 -5.21 -17.39
C PHE A 117 1.96 -4.55 -16.16
N HIS A 118 1.30 -3.55 -15.58
CA HIS A 118 1.77 -2.82 -14.39
C HIS A 118 1.07 -3.25 -13.07
N LEU A 119 0.51 -4.46 -13.02
CA LEU A 119 0.01 -5.08 -11.79
C LEU A 119 0.77 -6.37 -11.52
N VAL A 120 1.05 -6.66 -10.25
CA VAL A 120 1.66 -7.93 -9.84
C VAL A 120 0.72 -9.09 -10.16
N ARG A 121 1.25 -10.16 -10.75
CA ARG A 121 0.46 -11.32 -11.10
C ARG A 121 0.39 -12.31 -9.94
N LEU A 122 -0.83 -12.70 -9.57
CA LEU A 122 -1.08 -13.81 -8.65
C LEU A 122 -1.03 -15.13 -9.45
N LEU A 123 -0.08 -16.00 -9.13
CA LEU A 123 0.14 -17.28 -9.81
C LEU A 123 -0.58 -18.43 -9.13
N GLY A 124 -0.79 -18.31 -7.82
CA GLY A 124 -1.43 -19.34 -7.04
C GLY A 124 -1.72 -18.91 -5.61
N TYR A 125 -2.40 -19.82 -4.91
CA TYR A 125 -2.72 -19.65 -3.49
C TYR A 125 -2.69 -20.98 -2.74
N SER A 126 -2.59 -20.91 -1.42
CA SER A 126 -2.79 -22.04 -0.51
C SER A 126 -3.72 -21.61 0.60
N PHE A 127 -4.69 -22.45 0.93
CA PHE A 127 -5.56 -22.27 2.07
C PHE A 127 -5.79 -23.61 2.73
N GLU A 128 -5.21 -23.81 3.91
CA GLU A 128 -5.33 -25.04 4.71
C GLU A 128 -5.55 -24.68 6.18
N GLY A 129 -6.81 -24.52 6.54
CA GLY A 129 -7.22 -24.18 7.91
C GLY A 129 -6.67 -22.82 8.35
N PHE A 130 -5.59 -22.84 9.15
CA PHE A 130 -4.96 -21.59 9.65
C PHE A 130 -3.84 -21.04 8.78
N ARG A 131 -3.43 -21.80 7.77
CA ARG A 131 -2.29 -21.46 6.93
C ARG A 131 -2.81 -20.96 5.60
N SER A 132 -2.68 -19.68 5.36
CA SER A 132 -2.96 -19.08 4.07
C SER A 132 -1.69 -18.50 3.47
N ALA A 133 -1.52 -18.67 2.17
CA ALA A 133 -0.39 -18.16 1.44
C ALA A 133 -0.81 -17.76 0.02
N LEU A 134 -0.08 -16.79 -0.52
CA LEU A 134 -0.27 -16.26 -1.87
C LEU A 134 1.04 -16.38 -2.65
N LEU A 135 0.94 -16.83 -3.89
CA LEU A 135 2.07 -17.03 -4.80
C LEU A 135 2.04 -15.98 -5.89
N TYR A 136 3.10 -15.18 -6.00
CA TYR A 136 3.22 -14.12 -7.00
C TYR A 136 4.41 -14.36 -7.94
N GLU A 137 4.39 -13.70 -9.09
CA GLU A 137 5.57 -13.53 -9.90
C GLU A 137 6.69 -12.85 -9.08
N TYR A 138 7.94 -13.20 -9.38
CA TYR A 138 9.09 -12.70 -8.62
C TYR A 138 9.56 -11.34 -9.14
N MET A 139 9.68 -10.37 -8.27
CA MET A 139 10.18 -9.04 -8.56
C MET A 139 11.66 -8.93 -8.19
N ALA A 140 12.53 -8.98 -9.18
CA ALA A 140 13.97 -9.10 -8.97
C ALA A 140 14.57 -7.88 -8.25
N ASN A 141 14.06 -6.69 -8.52
CA ASN A 141 14.55 -5.44 -7.93
C ASN A 141 13.80 -5.03 -6.66
N GLY A 142 12.77 -5.80 -6.23
CA GLY A 142 12.01 -5.53 -5.01
C GLY A 142 11.19 -4.24 -5.09
N SER A 143 11.07 -3.49 -4.00
CA SER A 143 10.22 -2.29 -3.92
C SER A 143 10.96 -1.00 -4.33
N LEU A 144 10.22 -0.06 -4.90
CA LEU A 144 10.70 1.28 -5.29
C LEU A 144 11.31 2.05 -4.11
N GLU A 145 10.85 1.79 -2.89
CA GLU A 145 11.40 2.41 -1.68
C GLU A 145 12.92 2.28 -1.57
N LYS A 146 13.47 1.15 -2.02
CA LYS A 146 14.91 0.87 -1.96
C LYS A 146 15.75 1.81 -2.82
N PHE A 147 15.12 2.54 -3.74
CA PHE A 147 15.81 3.35 -4.74
C PHE A 147 15.57 4.85 -4.58
N ILE A 148 14.48 5.28 -3.98
CA ILE A 148 14.13 6.71 -3.90
C ILE A 148 14.60 7.41 -2.63
N PHE A 149 14.99 6.65 -1.58
CA PHE A 149 15.40 7.22 -0.29
C PHE A 149 16.87 6.94 0.04
N VAL A 150 17.65 6.49 -0.92
CA VAL A 150 19.08 6.19 -0.77
C VAL A 150 19.89 7.42 -1.18
N GLU A 151 21.02 7.67 -0.51
CA GLU A 151 21.99 8.68 -0.94
C GLU A 151 22.66 8.24 -2.24
N GLY A 152 22.68 9.11 -3.22
CA GLY A 152 23.16 8.87 -4.57
C GLY A 152 22.05 8.53 -5.56
N ASP A 153 22.30 8.82 -6.84
CA ASP A 153 21.32 8.61 -7.93
C ASP A 153 21.37 7.16 -8.44
N VAL A 154 20.73 6.24 -7.71
CA VAL A 154 20.69 4.82 -8.09
C VAL A 154 19.83 4.59 -9.34
N LEU A 155 18.76 5.41 -9.54
CA LEU A 155 17.92 5.43 -10.74
C LEU A 155 18.02 6.80 -11.42
N GLY A 156 18.27 6.82 -12.73
CA GLY A 156 18.18 8.06 -13.52
C GLY A 156 16.77 8.64 -13.56
N TRP A 157 16.63 9.93 -13.89
CA TRP A 157 15.34 10.60 -13.95
C TRP A 157 14.41 10.02 -15.00
N GLU A 158 14.94 9.59 -16.15
CA GLU A 158 14.18 8.90 -17.18
C GLU A 158 13.52 7.62 -16.65
N GLN A 159 14.31 6.79 -15.97
CA GLN A 159 13.82 5.52 -15.42
C GLN A 159 12.80 5.76 -14.30
N LEU A 160 13.05 6.74 -13.42
CA LEU A 160 12.13 7.11 -12.34
C LEU A 160 10.80 7.63 -12.91
N TYR A 161 10.87 8.43 -13.97
CA TYR A 161 9.69 8.93 -14.68
C TYR A 161 8.89 7.80 -15.34
N SER A 162 9.58 6.87 -16.01
CA SER A 162 8.95 5.68 -16.60
C SER A 162 8.26 4.81 -15.55
N ILE A 163 8.87 4.67 -14.37
CA ILE A 163 8.26 3.97 -13.22
C ILE A 163 6.99 4.70 -12.75
N ALA A 164 7.03 6.02 -12.62
CA ALA A 164 5.87 6.81 -12.23
C ALA A 164 4.70 6.64 -13.23
N LEU A 165 4.98 6.75 -14.52
CA LEU A 165 3.99 6.59 -15.58
C LEU A 165 3.42 5.16 -15.62
N GLY A 166 4.26 4.13 -15.50
CA GLY A 166 3.80 2.74 -15.45
C GLY A 166 2.90 2.46 -14.26
N ALA A 167 3.26 2.96 -13.06
CA ALA A 167 2.43 2.84 -11.87
C ALA A 167 1.07 3.55 -12.05
N ALA A 168 1.07 4.76 -12.64
CA ALA A 168 -0.16 5.49 -12.95
C ALA A 168 -1.08 4.70 -13.89
N ARG A 169 -0.53 4.08 -14.94
CA ARG A 169 -1.28 3.22 -15.87
C ARG A 169 -1.89 2.00 -15.16
N GLY A 170 -1.14 1.36 -14.25
CA GLY A 170 -1.66 0.25 -13.43
C GLY A 170 -2.86 0.67 -12.58
N ILE A 171 -2.80 1.83 -11.93
CA ILE A 171 -3.90 2.34 -11.10
C ILE A 171 -5.07 2.81 -11.97
N ALA A 172 -4.83 3.45 -13.11
CA ALA A 172 -5.88 3.84 -14.06
C ALA A 172 -6.67 2.62 -14.55
N TYR A 173 -6.00 1.52 -14.88
CA TYR A 173 -6.65 0.26 -15.24
C TYR A 173 -7.59 -0.24 -14.13
N LEU A 174 -7.16 -0.20 -12.86
CA LEU A 174 -8.00 -0.60 -11.72
C LEU A 174 -9.27 0.24 -11.60
N HIS A 175 -9.18 1.54 -11.89
CA HIS A 175 -10.28 2.49 -11.73
C HIS A 175 -11.25 2.47 -12.90
N ASP A 176 -10.75 2.38 -14.13
CA ASP A 176 -11.55 2.71 -15.32
C ASP A 176 -11.79 1.52 -16.25
N GLU A 177 -10.89 0.50 -16.30
CA GLU A 177 -10.95 -0.58 -17.28
C GLU A 177 -11.49 -1.90 -16.70
N CYS A 178 -11.47 -2.07 -15.38
CA CYS A 178 -12.01 -3.27 -14.75
C CYS A 178 -13.54 -3.31 -14.79
N ASN A 179 -14.14 -4.51 -14.92
CA ASN A 179 -15.60 -4.71 -14.87
C ASN A 179 -16.25 -4.12 -13.61
N ARG A 180 -15.54 -4.16 -12.50
CA ARG A 180 -15.86 -3.50 -11.24
C ARG A 180 -14.68 -2.64 -10.87
N ARG A 181 -14.92 -1.38 -10.55
CA ARG A 181 -13.87 -0.46 -10.10
C ARG A 181 -13.19 -1.00 -8.87
N ILE A 182 -11.86 -0.99 -8.86
CA ILE A 182 -11.05 -1.47 -7.76
C ILE A 182 -10.30 -0.30 -7.16
N ILE A 183 -10.48 -0.07 -5.85
CA ILE A 183 -9.73 0.93 -5.10
C ILE A 183 -8.71 0.20 -4.24
N HIS A 184 -7.45 0.57 -4.38
CA HIS A 184 -6.32 -0.14 -3.77
C HIS A 184 -6.16 0.19 -2.27
N PHE A 185 -6.30 1.47 -1.89
CA PHE A 185 -6.17 2.03 -0.55
C PHE A 185 -4.79 1.97 0.10
N ASP A 186 -3.76 1.44 -0.56
CA ASP A 186 -2.41 1.37 0.01
C ASP A 186 -1.31 1.65 -1.02
N ILE A 187 -1.52 2.67 -1.86
CA ILE A 187 -0.50 3.14 -2.82
C ILE A 187 0.62 3.84 -2.06
N LYS A 188 1.83 3.29 -2.16
CA LYS A 188 3.06 3.79 -1.51
C LYS A 188 4.30 3.16 -2.16
N PRO A 189 5.53 3.69 -1.94
CA PRO A 189 6.76 3.16 -2.53
C PRO A 189 7.03 1.68 -2.25
N HIS A 190 6.61 1.18 -1.08
CA HIS A 190 6.76 -0.24 -0.70
C HIS A 190 5.94 -1.18 -1.60
N ASN A 191 4.79 -0.71 -2.09
CA ASN A 191 3.83 -1.48 -2.87
C ASN A 191 3.97 -1.26 -4.39
N ILE A 192 4.98 -0.51 -4.83
CA ILE A 192 5.42 -0.47 -6.22
C ILE A 192 6.65 -1.36 -6.32
N LEU A 193 6.46 -2.55 -6.87
CA LEU A 193 7.54 -3.53 -7.07
C LEU A 193 8.14 -3.38 -8.46
N LEU A 194 9.40 -3.73 -8.59
CA LEU A 194 10.17 -3.58 -9.83
C LEU A 194 10.66 -4.97 -10.28
N ASP A 195 10.34 -5.34 -11.51
CA ASP A 195 10.84 -6.56 -12.13
C ASP A 195 12.33 -6.44 -12.55
N ALA A 196 12.86 -7.41 -13.27
CA ALA A 196 14.27 -7.43 -13.67
C ALA A 196 14.66 -6.24 -14.57
N ASP A 197 13.71 -5.73 -15.35
CA ASP A 197 13.88 -4.62 -16.28
C ASP A 197 13.44 -3.26 -15.67
N PHE A 198 13.26 -3.22 -14.34
CA PHE A 198 12.72 -2.07 -13.60
C PHE A 198 11.30 -1.66 -14.02
N THR A 199 10.53 -2.56 -14.64
CA THR A 199 9.12 -2.30 -14.93
C THR A 199 8.33 -2.28 -13.62
N PRO A 200 7.55 -1.21 -13.34
CA PRO A 200 6.78 -1.11 -12.11
C PRO A 200 5.54 -1.99 -12.15
N LYS A 201 5.27 -2.63 -11.02
CA LYS A 201 4.05 -3.41 -10.78
C LYS A 201 3.44 -3.04 -9.44
N VAL A 202 2.19 -2.57 -9.46
CA VAL A 202 1.43 -2.30 -8.24
C VAL A 202 1.10 -3.63 -7.56
N ALA A 203 1.35 -3.71 -6.26
CA ALA A 203 1.27 -4.94 -5.45
C ALA A 203 0.58 -4.69 -4.11
N ASP A 204 0.27 -5.76 -3.39
CA ASP A 204 -0.36 -5.78 -2.06
C ASP A 204 -1.80 -5.27 -2.03
N PHE A 205 -2.70 -6.07 -2.58
CA PHE A 205 -4.15 -5.78 -2.66
C PHE A 205 -4.93 -6.18 -1.39
N GLY A 206 -4.26 -6.42 -0.28
CA GLY A 206 -4.87 -6.84 0.97
C GLY A 206 -5.91 -5.86 1.53
N LEU A 207 -5.76 -4.57 1.26
CA LEU A 207 -6.72 -3.53 1.62
C LEU A 207 -7.70 -3.15 0.50
N ALA A 208 -7.53 -3.69 -0.71
CA ALA A 208 -8.33 -3.32 -1.87
C ALA A 208 -9.82 -3.58 -1.69
N LYS A 209 -10.64 -2.79 -2.37
CA LYS A 209 -12.09 -2.98 -2.41
C LYS A 209 -12.62 -2.92 -3.84
N LEU A 210 -13.49 -3.87 -4.14
CA LEU A 210 -14.31 -3.88 -5.36
C LEU A 210 -15.50 -2.94 -5.18
N TRP A 211 -15.61 -1.94 -6.02
CA TRP A 211 -16.72 -1.00 -6.02
C TRP A 211 -17.79 -1.43 -7.03
N GLY A 212 -19.02 -1.69 -6.55
CA GLY A 212 -20.14 -2.11 -7.40
C GLY A 212 -20.67 -0.98 -8.28
N LYS A 213 -21.11 -1.30 -9.51
CA LYS A 213 -21.84 -0.38 -10.37
C LYS A 213 -23.14 0.02 -9.65
N GLY A 214 -23.36 1.34 -9.45
CA GLY A 214 -24.55 1.90 -8.81
C GLY A 214 -24.41 2.34 -7.36
N SER A 215 -23.21 2.29 -6.78
CA SER A 215 -22.92 2.91 -5.47
C SER A 215 -22.19 4.22 -5.67
N ASP A 216 -22.66 5.32 -5.07
CA ASP A 216 -21.98 6.62 -5.16
C ASP A 216 -20.77 6.74 -4.23
N HIS A 217 -20.61 5.82 -3.26
CA HIS A 217 -19.53 5.83 -2.29
C HIS A 217 -19.26 4.44 -1.71
N ILE A 218 -18.05 4.25 -1.15
CA ILE A 218 -17.70 3.05 -0.41
C ILE A 218 -17.91 3.29 1.08
N SER A 219 -18.70 2.42 1.72
CA SER A 219 -18.79 2.41 3.18
C SER A 219 -17.51 1.81 3.78
N ILE A 220 -16.78 2.61 4.55
CA ILE A 220 -15.57 2.20 5.26
C ILE A 220 -15.82 2.26 6.76
N THR A 221 -15.67 1.14 7.44
CA THR A 221 -15.89 1.01 8.88
C THR A 221 -14.67 1.41 9.72
N ALA A 222 -13.49 1.49 9.11
CA ALA A 222 -12.24 1.88 9.79
C ALA A 222 -11.32 2.63 8.82
N THR A 223 -10.47 3.51 9.34
CA THR A 223 -9.40 4.16 8.56
C THR A 223 -8.51 3.10 7.92
N ARG A 224 -8.29 3.21 6.62
CA ARG A 224 -7.48 2.28 5.82
C ARG A 224 -6.32 3.01 5.19
N GLY A 225 -5.21 2.31 4.99
CA GLY A 225 -4.03 2.81 4.32
C GLY A 225 -2.87 3.11 5.26
N THR A 226 -1.75 3.49 4.67
CA THR A 226 -0.50 3.78 5.39
C THR A 226 -0.42 5.27 5.73
N PRO A 227 -0.17 5.64 7.02
CA PRO A 227 0.04 7.04 7.39
C PRO A 227 1.06 7.72 6.48
N GLY A 228 0.77 8.97 6.10
CA GLY A 228 1.57 9.74 5.13
C GLY A 228 1.05 9.68 3.70
N TYR A 229 0.26 8.65 3.35
CA TYR A 229 -0.35 8.49 2.02
C TYR A 229 -1.88 8.51 2.05
N VAL A 230 -2.48 8.46 3.24
CA VAL A 230 -3.94 8.40 3.42
C VAL A 230 -4.58 9.73 3.06
N ALA A 231 -5.58 9.67 2.18
CA ALA A 231 -6.37 10.84 1.77
C ALA A 231 -7.21 11.41 2.93
N PRO A 232 -7.45 12.74 2.96
CA PRO A 232 -8.17 13.41 4.05
C PRO A 232 -9.55 12.82 4.35
N GLU A 233 -10.32 12.43 3.35
CA GLU A 233 -11.67 11.86 3.48
C GLU A 233 -11.68 10.47 4.14
N LEU A 234 -10.53 9.77 4.21
CA LEU A 234 -10.43 8.47 4.89
C LEU A 234 -10.36 8.59 6.42
N TRP A 235 -9.93 9.71 6.95
CA TRP A 235 -9.84 9.94 8.39
C TRP A 235 -10.83 11.01 8.90
N SER A 236 -11.44 11.81 8.01
CA SER A 236 -12.45 12.80 8.35
C SER A 236 -13.70 12.64 7.50
N ARG A 237 -14.76 12.12 8.11
CA ARG A 237 -16.05 11.86 7.43
C ARG A 237 -16.75 13.13 6.90
N ASN A 238 -16.33 14.31 7.39
CA ASN A 238 -16.90 15.59 6.97
C ASN A 238 -16.36 16.09 5.64
N LEU A 239 -15.38 15.38 5.04
CA LEU A 239 -14.71 15.79 3.80
C LEU A 239 -15.27 15.09 2.55
N GLY A 240 -16.42 14.47 2.68
CA GLY A 240 -17.10 13.82 1.56
C GLY A 240 -16.96 12.30 1.51
N PRO A 241 -17.53 11.67 0.50
CA PRO A 241 -17.50 10.22 0.32
C PRO A 241 -16.12 9.73 -0.08
N VAL A 242 -15.78 8.52 0.35
CA VAL A 242 -14.58 7.82 -0.09
C VAL A 242 -14.79 7.23 -1.46
N THR A 243 -13.91 7.56 -2.39
CA THR A 243 -13.95 7.17 -3.80
C THR A 243 -12.57 6.73 -4.29
N ASP A 244 -12.42 6.45 -5.58
CA ASP A 244 -11.14 6.23 -6.28
C ASP A 244 -10.16 7.40 -6.15
N LYS A 245 -10.67 8.60 -5.85
CA LYS A 245 -9.85 9.80 -5.60
C LYS A 245 -8.91 9.66 -4.38
N SER A 246 -9.18 8.70 -3.50
CA SER A 246 -8.28 8.38 -2.39
C SER A 246 -6.96 7.75 -2.87
N ASP A 247 -7.01 6.87 -3.89
CA ASP A 247 -5.80 6.34 -4.53
C ASP A 247 -5.04 7.42 -5.31
N VAL A 248 -5.78 8.36 -5.94
CA VAL A 248 -5.17 9.52 -6.61
C VAL A 248 -4.34 10.34 -5.63
N TYR A 249 -4.89 10.62 -4.44
CA TYR A 249 -4.16 11.32 -3.38
C TYR A 249 -2.89 10.56 -2.97
N SER A 250 -3.01 9.26 -2.69
CA SER A 250 -1.88 8.41 -2.32
C SER A 250 -0.80 8.38 -3.41
N PHE A 251 -1.21 8.31 -4.69
CA PHE A 251 -0.31 8.39 -5.83
C PHE A 251 0.37 9.75 -5.95
N GLY A 252 -0.34 10.84 -5.68
CA GLY A 252 0.24 12.19 -5.62
C GLY A 252 1.34 12.30 -4.57
N MET A 253 1.11 11.74 -3.36
CA MET A 253 2.14 11.68 -2.31
C MET A 253 3.35 10.85 -2.74
N LEU A 254 3.13 9.73 -3.45
CA LEU A 254 4.20 8.92 -4.04
C LEU A 254 5.00 9.71 -5.09
N LEU A 255 4.34 10.41 -6.02
CA LEU A 255 5.00 11.23 -7.03
C LEU A 255 5.91 12.31 -6.42
N LEU A 256 5.44 12.96 -5.37
CA LEU A 256 6.23 13.99 -4.68
C LEU A 256 7.46 13.40 -4.01
N GLU A 257 7.37 12.20 -3.41
CA GLU A 257 8.55 11.51 -2.88
C GLU A 257 9.55 11.11 -3.97
N MET A 258 9.05 10.66 -5.13
CA MET A 258 9.88 10.34 -6.29
C MET A 258 10.58 11.59 -6.83
N ALA A 259 9.84 12.69 -7.04
CA ALA A 259 10.39 13.94 -7.53
C ALA A 259 11.39 14.60 -6.56
N GLY A 260 11.11 14.50 -5.26
CA GLY A 260 11.98 15.04 -4.21
C GLY A 260 13.11 14.13 -3.78
N ARG A 261 13.12 12.87 -4.19
CA ARG A 261 14.02 11.79 -3.68
C ARG A 261 14.12 11.79 -2.15
N ARG A 262 13.01 12.04 -1.51
CA ARG A 262 12.91 12.14 -0.04
C ARG A 262 11.53 11.80 0.45
N ARG A 263 11.43 11.44 1.73
CA ARG A 263 10.13 11.28 2.38
C ARG A 263 9.40 12.64 2.44
N ASN A 264 8.09 12.61 2.23
CA ASN A 264 7.25 13.80 2.33
C ASN A 264 7.28 14.43 3.73
N ILE A 265 7.50 13.63 4.77
CA ILE A 265 7.69 14.09 6.14
C ILE A 265 9.10 13.75 6.58
N ASP A 266 9.89 14.78 6.90
CA ASP A 266 11.24 14.63 7.40
C ASP A 266 11.39 15.38 8.73
N VAL A 267 11.25 14.65 9.82
CA VAL A 267 11.37 15.20 11.19
C VAL A 267 12.78 15.66 11.54
N ARG A 268 13.79 15.31 10.71
CA ARG A 268 15.20 15.71 10.87
C ARG A 268 15.55 16.97 10.08
N ALA A 269 14.59 17.51 9.32
CA ALA A 269 14.83 18.72 8.52
C ALA A 269 15.28 19.89 9.41
N SER A 270 16.37 20.55 9.02
CA SER A 270 16.96 21.66 9.77
C SER A 270 16.10 22.92 9.79
N ARG A 271 15.16 23.06 8.84
CA ARG A 271 14.21 24.17 8.73
C ARG A 271 12.78 23.65 8.80
N SER A 272 11.95 24.28 9.61
CA SER A 272 10.51 23.93 9.74
C SER A 272 9.76 23.95 8.40
N SER A 273 10.15 24.85 7.47
CA SER A 273 9.60 24.93 6.11
C SER A 273 9.89 23.69 5.24
N GLN A 274 10.89 22.88 5.59
CA GLN A 274 11.27 21.66 4.88
C GLN A 274 10.74 20.39 5.54
N LEU A 275 10.05 20.51 6.67
CA LEU A 275 9.49 19.39 7.41
C LEU A 275 8.48 18.59 6.57
N TYR A 276 7.66 19.31 5.80
CA TYR A 276 6.63 18.73 4.94
C TYR A 276 6.90 19.10 3.48
N PHE A 277 7.40 18.13 2.71
CA PHE A 277 7.86 18.36 1.34
C PHE A 277 6.77 18.87 0.40
N PRO A 278 5.52 18.37 0.42
CA PRO A 278 4.48 18.87 -0.49
C PRO A 278 4.25 20.39 -0.39
N GLU A 279 4.22 20.95 0.82
CA GLU A 279 4.08 22.40 1.02
C GLU A 279 5.30 23.16 0.53
N TRP A 280 6.48 22.63 0.78
CA TRP A 280 7.71 23.22 0.31
C TRP A 280 7.83 23.18 -1.23
N ALA A 281 7.49 22.04 -1.84
CA ALA A 281 7.49 21.88 -3.30
C ALA A 281 6.49 22.85 -3.98
N PHE A 282 5.30 23.05 -3.40
CA PHE A 282 4.34 24.03 -3.89
C PHE A 282 4.95 25.46 -3.92
N LYS A 283 5.56 25.89 -2.80
CA LYS A 283 6.22 27.20 -2.70
C LYS A 283 7.38 27.35 -3.69
N LEU A 284 8.12 26.27 -3.99
CA LEU A 284 9.21 26.28 -4.97
C LEU A 284 8.68 26.41 -6.40
N ILE A 285 7.57 25.73 -6.73
CA ILE A 285 6.90 25.86 -8.04
C ILE A 285 6.41 27.31 -8.23
N GLU A 286 5.76 27.91 -7.23
CA GLU A 286 5.31 29.32 -7.30
C GLU A 286 6.44 30.31 -7.55
N LYS A 287 7.62 30.04 -7.00
CA LYS A 287 8.81 30.90 -7.16
C LYS A 287 9.67 30.59 -8.37
N GLY A 288 9.43 29.49 -9.07
CA GLY A 288 10.29 28.99 -10.13
C GLY A 288 11.69 28.54 -9.64
N GLU A 289 11.79 28.10 -8.38
CA GLU A 289 13.05 27.72 -7.73
C GLU A 289 13.20 26.19 -7.57
N LEU A 290 12.23 25.38 -8.04
CA LEU A 290 12.17 23.94 -7.75
C LEU A 290 13.44 23.22 -8.21
N GLU A 291 13.82 23.38 -9.48
CA GLU A 291 14.93 22.65 -10.10
C GLU A 291 16.26 23.05 -9.45
N THR A 292 16.46 24.35 -9.20
CA THR A 292 17.66 24.87 -8.53
C THR A 292 17.84 24.22 -7.15
N ARG A 293 16.76 24.12 -6.37
CA ARG A 293 16.81 23.55 -5.02
C ARG A 293 16.98 22.03 -5.02
N LEU A 294 16.48 21.35 -6.03
CA LEU A 294 16.67 19.90 -6.15
C LEU A 294 18.09 19.57 -6.62
N LYS A 295 18.68 20.36 -7.52
CA LYS A 295 20.09 20.26 -7.92
C LYS A 295 21.06 20.42 -6.74
N GLU A 296 20.80 21.35 -5.83
CA GLU A 296 21.63 21.57 -4.63
C GLU A 296 21.67 20.33 -3.70
N ARG A 297 20.71 19.42 -3.83
CA ARG A 297 20.63 18.18 -3.02
C ARG A 297 21.14 16.94 -3.73
N GLY A 298 21.14 16.93 -5.05
CA GLY A 298 21.57 15.79 -5.87
C GLY A 298 23.05 15.86 -6.19
N SER A 299 23.70 14.72 -6.33
CA SER A 299 25.11 14.60 -6.72
C SER A 299 25.30 14.66 -8.25
N THR A 300 24.22 14.66 -9.02
CA THR A 300 24.23 14.52 -10.48
C THR A 300 23.80 15.83 -11.14
N GLU A 301 24.51 16.24 -12.18
CA GLU A 301 24.08 17.31 -13.07
C GLU A 301 22.76 16.93 -13.74
N MET A 302 21.70 17.71 -13.48
CA MET A 302 20.37 17.54 -14.05
C MET A 302 20.31 18.31 -15.39
N GLY A 303 20.09 17.62 -16.49
CA GLY A 303 19.86 18.24 -17.79
C GLY A 303 18.48 18.90 -17.89
N SER A 304 18.27 19.71 -18.93
CA SER A 304 16.98 20.42 -19.14
C SER A 304 15.80 19.48 -19.28
N GLU A 305 16.00 18.31 -19.85
CA GLU A 305 14.95 17.27 -20.01
C GLU A 305 14.58 16.64 -18.67
N ASP A 306 15.55 16.39 -17.80
CA ASP A 306 15.31 15.87 -16.47
C ASP A 306 14.60 16.90 -15.57
N GLU A 307 14.96 18.18 -15.71
CA GLU A 307 14.27 19.28 -15.02
C GLU A 307 12.79 19.32 -15.37
N GLU A 308 12.47 19.18 -16.66
CA GLU A 308 11.07 19.15 -17.11
C GLU A 308 10.31 17.93 -16.55
N LYS A 309 10.92 16.74 -16.54
CA LYS A 309 10.33 15.53 -15.93
C LYS A 309 10.05 15.73 -14.45
N VAL A 310 11.00 16.28 -13.70
CA VAL A 310 10.86 16.54 -12.26
C VAL A 310 9.79 17.59 -11.99
N ARG A 311 9.77 18.67 -12.78
CA ARG A 311 8.76 19.73 -12.69
C ARG A 311 7.36 19.16 -12.94
N ARG A 312 7.22 18.36 -14.00
CA ARG A 312 5.96 17.70 -14.38
C ARG A 312 5.47 16.77 -13.29
N MET A 313 6.33 15.86 -12.79
CA MET A 313 5.97 14.97 -11.66
C MET A 313 5.51 15.78 -10.44
N THR A 314 6.21 16.87 -10.11
CA THR A 314 5.86 17.70 -8.96
C THR A 314 4.51 18.39 -9.15
N LYS A 315 4.26 19.02 -10.31
CA LYS A 315 2.97 19.66 -10.63
C LYS A 315 1.82 18.64 -10.58
N VAL A 316 1.98 17.47 -11.22
CA VAL A 316 0.99 16.40 -11.22
C VAL A 316 0.74 15.87 -9.81
N GLY A 317 1.80 15.67 -9.03
CA GLY A 317 1.68 15.26 -7.63
C GLY A 317 0.85 16.26 -6.81
N LEU A 318 1.09 17.56 -6.96
CA LEU A 318 0.35 18.62 -6.28
C LEU A 318 -1.12 18.70 -6.73
N TRP A 319 -1.43 18.43 -8.02
CA TRP A 319 -2.80 18.28 -8.49
C TRP A 319 -3.51 17.08 -7.86
N CYS A 320 -2.80 15.97 -7.69
CA CYS A 320 -3.36 14.74 -7.11
C CYS A 320 -3.68 14.88 -5.62
N ILE A 321 -2.96 15.73 -4.87
CA ILE A 321 -3.14 15.87 -3.42
C ILE A 321 -4.07 17.02 -3.02
N GLN A 322 -4.91 17.52 -3.93
CA GLN A 322 -5.90 18.55 -3.59
C GLN A 322 -6.75 18.10 -2.41
N TYR A 323 -7.04 19.04 -1.49
CA TYR A 323 -7.75 18.75 -0.24
C TYR A 323 -9.15 18.19 -0.50
N ASN A 324 -9.91 18.84 -1.39
CA ASN A 324 -11.19 18.33 -1.83
C ASN A 324 -10.97 17.24 -2.90
N SER A 325 -11.55 16.07 -2.70
CA SER A 325 -11.41 14.93 -3.61
C SER A 325 -11.91 15.23 -5.03
N ASN A 326 -12.92 16.09 -5.18
CA ASN A 326 -13.48 16.47 -6.49
C ASN A 326 -12.50 17.30 -7.33
N ASP A 327 -11.57 18.01 -6.71
CA ASP A 327 -10.59 18.84 -7.41
C ASP A 327 -9.38 18.02 -7.90
N ARG A 328 -9.27 16.76 -7.47
CA ARG A 328 -8.23 15.83 -7.93
C ARG A 328 -8.60 15.30 -9.33
N PRO A 329 -7.61 15.16 -10.24
CA PRO A 329 -7.83 14.51 -11.54
C PRO A 329 -8.26 13.04 -11.37
N SER A 330 -8.79 12.39 -12.43
CA SER A 330 -8.87 10.92 -12.50
C SER A 330 -7.48 10.33 -12.78
N MET A 331 -7.27 9.02 -12.51
CA MET A 331 -5.98 8.40 -12.84
C MET A 331 -5.70 8.39 -14.35
N SER A 332 -6.71 8.23 -15.20
CA SER A 332 -6.56 8.37 -16.65
C SER A 332 -6.11 9.79 -17.05
N ARG A 333 -6.58 10.83 -16.36
CA ARG A 333 -6.08 12.20 -16.58
C ARG A 333 -4.66 12.38 -16.07
N VAL A 334 -4.29 11.76 -14.94
CA VAL A 334 -2.92 11.74 -14.41
C VAL A 334 -1.96 11.11 -15.43
N VAL A 335 -2.34 10.00 -16.05
CA VAL A 335 -1.54 9.38 -17.13
C VAL A 335 -1.31 10.37 -18.27
N GLN A 336 -2.37 11.03 -18.78
CA GLN A 336 -2.24 12.04 -19.85
C GLN A 336 -1.32 13.20 -19.44
N MET A 337 -1.44 13.69 -18.21
CA MET A 337 -0.60 14.77 -17.70
C MET A 337 0.87 14.35 -17.60
N LEU A 338 1.15 13.09 -17.26
CA LEU A 338 2.51 12.55 -17.25
C LEU A 338 3.03 12.26 -18.67
N GLU A 339 2.20 11.80 -19.62
CA GLU A 339 2.64 11.52 -21.01
C GLU A 339 3.07 12.79 -21.77
N GLY A 340 2.58 13.95 -21.36
CA GLY A 340 3.06 15.23 -21.87
C GLY A 340 2.76 15.48 -23.34
N ASN A 341 1.60 15.06 -23.83
CA ASN A 341 1.20 15.18 -25.25
C ASN A 341 0.98 16.64 -25.72
N GLY A 342 2.01 17.49 -25.53
CA GLY A 342 2.06 18.85 -26.04
C GLY A 342 1.54 19.95 -25.10
N ASP A 343 0.84 19.59 -24.03
CA ASP A 343 0.32 20.55 -23.07
C ASP A 343 1.22 20.65 -21.82
N ASP A 344 1.70 21.85 -21.50
CA ASP A 344 2.35 22.12 -20.22
C ASP A 344 1.30 21.96 -19.10
N VAL A 345 1.65 21.19 -18.06
CA VAL A 345 0.78 21.04 -16.89
C VAL A 345 0.68 22.39 -16.18
N THR A 346 -0.54 22.95 -16.14
CA THR A 346 -0.82 24.20 -15.46
C THR A 346 -0.39 24.13 -13.98
N ASN A 347 -0.03 25.27 -13.40
CA ASN A 347 0.31 25.30 -11.98
C ASN A 347 -0.92 24.89 -11.14
N PRO A 348 -0.76 23.93 -10.22
CA PRO A 348 -1.85 23.51 -9.35
C PRO A 348 -2.24 24.62 -8.38
N PRO A 349 -3.51 24.72 -7.96
CA PRO A 349 -3.89 25.57 -6.85
C PRO A 349 -3.27 25.04 -5.54
N MET A 350 -3.27 25.85 -4.49
CA MET A 350 -2.75 25.47 -3.18
C MET A 350 -3.52 24.25 -2.65
N PRO A 351 -2.86 23.09 -2.43
CA PRO A 351 -3.55 21.85 -2.07
C PRO A 351 -3.94 21.75 -0.59
N PHE A 352 -3.70 22.80 0.20
CA PHE A 352 -3.92 22.82 1.64
C PHE A 352 -4.99 23.86 2.02
N ASN A 353 -5.77 23.59 3.09
CA ASN A 353 -6.70 24.58 3.63
C ASN A 353 -5.99 25.85 4.08
N SER A 354 -6.47 26.99 3.61
CA SER A 354 -5.90 28.31 3.81
C SER A 354 -6.08 28.92 5.21
N THR A 355 -6.32 28.14 6.26
CA THR A 355 -6.25 28.65 7.63
C THR A 355 -4.82 28.62 8.14
N PRO A 356 -4.15 29.79 8.23
CA PRO A 356 -2.78 29.85 8.72
C PRO A 356 -2.81 29.70 10.25
N SER A 357 -2.45 28.52 10.74
CA SER A 357 -1.97 28.35 12.11
C SER A 357 -0.47 28.11 12.08
N PRO A 358 0.35 28.71 12.93
CA PRO A 358 1.77 28.40 13.03
C PRO A 358 1.92 26.96 13.55
N GLY A 359 2.21 26.05 12.63
CA GLY A 359 2.16 24.60 12.80
C GLY A 359 0.90 24.08 12.13
N SER A 360 0.91 23.94 10.77
CA SER A 360 -0.28 23.49 10.01
C SER A 360 -0.87 22.25 10.68
N THR A 361 -2.20 22.22 10.82
CA THR A 361 -2.97 21.14 11.45
C THR A 361 -2.56 19.77 10.91
N ILE A 362 -2.13 19.71 9.66
CA ILE A 362 -1.60 18.50 8.98
C ILE A 362 -0.23 18.10 9.56
N ALA A 363 0.72 19.01 9.71
CA ALA A 363 2.03 18.70 10.31
C ALA A 363 1.89 18.36 11.81
N ILE A 364 0.98 19.02 12.54
CA ILE A 364 0.66 18.71 13.93
C ILE A 364 -0.06 17.36 14.03
N PHE A 365 -0.99 17.07 13.12
CA PHE A 365 -1.71 15.79 13.07
C PHE A 365 -0.75 14.63 12.77
N TYR A 366 0.12 14.77 11.78
CA TYR A 366 1.16 13.78 11.51
C TYR A 366 2.20 13.69 12.63
N ARG A 367 2.57 14.80 13.29
CA ARG A 367 3.44 14.78 14.46
C ARG A 367 2.80 14.03 15.63
N ARG A 368 1.52 14.26 15.91
CA ARG A 368 0.77 13.49 16.93
C ARG A 368 0.66 12.01 16.57
N LEU A 369 0.36 11.67 15.33
CA LEU A 369 0.27 10.27 14.87
C LEU A 369 1.62 9.54 14.94
N PHE A 370 2.72 10.22 14.61
CA PHE A 370 4.05 9.58 14.47
C PHE A 370 4.96 9.77 15.69
N VAL A 371 4.75 10.80 16.51
CA VAL A 371 5.60 11.05 17.67
C VAL A 371 4.89 10.64 18.95
N ASP A 372 3.62 10.99 19.10
CA ASP A 372 2.85 10.71 20.32
C ASP A 372 2.22 9.30 20.31
N GLY A 373 1.97 8.71 19.11
CA GLY A 373 1.47 7.34 18.95
C GLY A 373 2.52 6.25 19.22
N LEU A 374 3.81 6.58 19.22
CA LEU A 374 4.92 5.66 19.54
C LEU A 374 5.32 5.67 21.03
N THR A 375 4.76 6.54 21.84
CA THR A 375 5.06 6.64 23.29
C THR A 375 3.95 6.12 24.19
N GLY A 376 2.88 5.55 23.61
CA GLY A 376 1.72 5.00 24.29
C GLY A 376 1.57 3.49 24.10
N SER A 377 2.54 2.71 24.56
CA SER A 377 2.41 1.26 24.79
C SER A 377 3.27 0.85 25.97
#